data_4091e2094f034d3194c2cfb978a76116
#
_entry.id   4091e2094f034d3194c2cfb978a76116
#
_cell.length_a   1.000
_cell.length_b   1.000
_cell.length_c   1.000
_cell.angle_alpha   90.00
_cell.angle_beta   90.00
_cell.angle_gamma   90.00
#
_symmetry.space_group_name_H-M   'P 1'
#
loop_
_entity.id
_entity.type
_entity.pdbx_description
1 polymer ?
#
loop_
_entity_poly.entity_id
_entity_poly.type
_entity_poly.pdbx_seq_one_letter_code
_entity_poly.pdbx_strand_id
1 'polypeptide(L)'
;AQVINLLEDLQKEFELTYLFIAHDLSVVKHISNRIAVMYLGNIVEIAERNELYENPVHPYTKALLSAIPIPDPSLELSRDRIILRGQVPSPMSPPSSCSYDPLCSDPNPACEDNTIVMREVSEGHQVAHCAHCVDEFGCYWFPREG
;
A
#
# COMPACT_ATOMS: atom_id res chain seq x y z
N ALA A 1 11.89 -17.36 10.93
CA ALA A 1 11.42 -17.19 12.31
C ALA A 1 12.58 -16.96 13.30
N GLN A 2 13.65 -17.74 13.25
CA GLN A 2 14.80 -17.55 14.18
C GLN A 2 15.53 -16.23 13.96
N VAL A 3 15.69 -15.79 12.72
CA VAL A 3 16.35 -14.52 12.37
C VAL A 3 15.53 -13.33 12.88
N ILE A 4 14.22 -13.38 12.75
CA ILE A 4 13.33 -12.32 13.23
C ILE A 4 13.39 -12.20 14.75
N ASN A 5 13.34 -13.31 15.46
CA ASN A 5 13.48 -13.32 16.93
C ASN A 5 14.83 -12.73 17.37
N LEU A 6 15.92 -13.06 16.69
CA LEU A 6 17.23 -12.49 16.95
C LEU A 6 17.23 -10.96 16.74
N LEU A 7 16.64 -10.49 15.65
CA LEU A 7 16.53 -9.04 15.38
C LEU A 7 15.71 -8.32 16.44
N GLU A 8 14.63 -8.90 16.91
CA GLU A 8 13.81 -8.35 17.99
C GLU A 8 14.56 -8.31 19.32
N ASP A 9 15.34 -9.35 19.64
CA ASP A 9 16.15 -9.40 20.85
C ASP A 9 17.26 -8.33 20.81
N LEU A 10 17.95 -8.19 19.69
CA LEU A 10 18.97 -7.16 19.48
C LEU A 10 18.37 -5.75 19.54
N GLN A 11 17.16 -5.56 19.02
CA GLN A 11 16.46 -4.28 19.11
C GLN A 11 16.20 -3.87 20.56
N LYS A 12 15.77 -4.81 21.39
CA LYS A 12 15.52 -4.58 22.82
C LYS A 12 16.80 -4.36 23.62
N GLU A 13 17.83 -5.16 23.34
CA GLU A 13 19.10 -5.11 24.08
C GLU A 13 19.89 -3.83 23.79
N PHE A 14 19.92 -3.40 22.53
CA PHE A 14 20.71 -2.25 22.09
C PHE A 14 19.89 -1.01 21.76
N GLU A 15 18.57 -1.02 22.00
CA GLU A 15 17.64 0.07 21.67
C GLU A 15 17.74 0.52 20.20
N LEU A 16 17.83 -0.45 19.27
CA LEU A 16 18.03 -0.19 17.85
C LEU A 16 16.73 0.23 17.15
N THR A 17 16.87 1.13 16.19
CA THR A 17 15.82 1.41 15.21
C THR A 17 16.17 0.75 13.90
N TYR A 18 15.25 -0.05 13.35
CA TYR A 18 15.43 -0.73 12.07
C TYR A 18 14.66 -0.04 10.96
N LEU A 19 15.30 0.05 9.80
CA LEU A 19 14.62 0.17 8.51
C LEU A 19 14.63 -1.21 7.85
N PHE A 20 13.47 -1.85 7.78
CA PHE A 20 13.32 -3.21 7.27
C PHE A 20 12.67 -3.19 5.88
N ILE A 21 13.35 -3.75 4.87
CA ILE A 21 12.83 -3.85 3.52
C ILE A 21 12.55 -5.32 3.23
N ALA A 22 11.31 -5.65 2.96
CA ALA A 22 10.88 -7.02 2.70
C ALA A 22 9.68 -7.05 1.75
N HIS A 23 9.50 -8.20 1.13
CA HIS A 23 8.33 -8.51 0.29
C HIS A 23 7.33 -9.45 0.98
N ASP A 24 7.70 -10.04 2.11
CA ASP A 24 6.81 -10.89 2.92
C ASP A 24 6.03 -10.03 3.91
N LEU A 25 4.76 -9.82 3.60
CA LEU A 25 3.86 -8.98 4.41
C LEU A 25 3.59 -9.57 5.81
N SER A 26 3.67 -10.89 5.97
CA SER A 26 3.49 -11.53 7.27
C SER A 26 4.65 -11.22 8.22
N VAL A 27 5.88 -11.23 7.70
CA VAL A 27 7.08 -10.83 8.44
C VAL A 27 7.03 -9.34 8.78
N VAL A 28 6.70 -8.50 7.79
CA VAL A 28 6.56 -7.05 8.00
C VAL A 28 5.54 -6.75 9.08
N LYS A 29 4.39 -7.41 9.08
CA LYS A 29 3.37 -7.25 10.12
C LYS A 29 3.89 -7.58 11.51
N HIS A 30 4.74 -8.59 11.62
CA HIS A 30 5.26 -9.04 12.92
C HIS A 30 6.30 -8.06 13.52
N ILE A 31 7.24 -7.60 12.71
CA ILE A 31 8.40 -6.85 13.20
C ILE A 31 8.24 -5.32 13.18
N SER A 32 7.37 -4.80 12.33
CA SER A 32 7.28 -3.36 12.08
C SER A 32 6.30 -2.65 13.00
N ASN A 33 6.60 -1.39 13.37
CA ASN A 33 5.69 -0.47 14.05
C ASN A 33 4.94 0.40 13.05
N ARG A 34 5.65 0.92 12.04
CA ARG A 34 5.10 1.66 10.91
C ARG A 34 5.51 1.00 9.61
N ILE A 35 4.64 1.08 8.62
CA ILE A 35 4.85 0.44 7.33
C ILE A 35 4.63 1.47 6.22
N ALA A 36 5.56 1.49 5.27
CA ALA A 36 5.45 2.23 4.03
C ALA A 36 5.31 1.24 2.87
N VAL A 37 4.27 1.39 2.09
CA VAL A 37 4.05 0.61 0.87
C VAL A 37 4.61 1.36 -0.32
N MET A 38 5.41 0.68 -1.14
CA MET A 38 6.02 1.26 -2.34
C MET A 38 5.45 0.62 -3.62
N TYR A 39 5.25 1.46 -4.61
CA TYR A 39 4.85 1.05 -5.95
C TYR A 39 5.63 1.85 -7.00
N LEU A 40 6.29 1.17 -7.92
CA LEU A 40 7.14 1.77 -8.97
C LEU A 40 8.14 2.82 -8.44
N GLY A 41 8.76 2.53 -7.30
CA GLY A 41 9.77 3.41 -6.70
C GLY A 41 9.20 4.58 -5.88
N ASN A 42 7.87 4.72 -5.79
CA ASN A 42 7.23 5.77 -5.02
C ASN A 42 6.49 5.18 -3.82
N ILE A 43 6.49 5.90 -2.70
CA ILE A 43 5.68 5.54 -1.55
C ILE A 43 4.23 5.90 -1.85
N VAL A 44 3.33 4.92 -1.73
CA VAL A 44 1.91 5.09 -2.01
C VAL A 44 1.04 5.14 -0.75
N GLU A 45 1.50 4.56 0.33
CA GLU A 45 0.79 4.58 1.61
C GLU A 45 1.75 4.40 2.78
N ILE A 46 1.56 5.17 3.84
CA ILE A 46 2.29 5.02 5.10
C ILE A 46 1.29 5.06 6.24
N ALA A 47 1.36 4.07 7.12
CA ALA A 47 0.54 4.05 8.33
C ALA A 47 1.21 3.28 9.47
N GLU A 48 0.64 3.39 10.66
CA GLU A 48 0.92 2.45 11.75
C GLU A 48 0.49 1.04 11.31
N ARG A 49 1.18 0.04 11.80
CA ARG A 49 1.01 -1.36 11.39
C ARG A 49 -0.45 -1.83 11.41
N ASN A 50 -1.13 -1.69 12.54
CA ASN A 50 -2.50 -2.19 12.68
C ASN A 50 -3.46 -1.39 11.78
N GLU A 51 -3.30 -0.08 11.72
CA GLU A 51 -4.09 0.79 10.85
C GLU A 51 -3.96 0.39 9.37
N LEU A 52 -2.75 0.12 8.91
CA LEU A 52 -2.55 -0.29 7.52
C LEU A 52 -3.24 -1.61 7.17
N TYR A 53 -3.20 -2.58 8.09
CA TYR A 53 -3.80 -3.90 7.84
C TYR A 53 -5.32 -3.92 8.01
N GLU A 54 -5.86 -3.08 8.89
CA GLU A 54 -7.31 -2.99 9.15
C GLU A 54 -8.02 -2.03 8.19
N ASN A 55 -7.40 -0.90 7.87
CA ASN A 55 -7.97 0.19 7.09
C ASN A 55 -7.07 0.63 5.91
N PRO A 56 -6.64 -0.28 5.02
CA PRO A 56 -5.87 0.11 3.85
C PRO A 56 -6.72 0.98 2.93
N VAL A 57 -6.13 2.02 2.36
CA VAL A 57 -6.83 2.98 1.49
C VAL A 57 -6.39 2.85 0.05
N HIS A 58 -5.07 2.80 -0.21
CA HIS A 58 -4.56 2.74 -1.57
C HIS A 58 -4.92 1.41 -2.24
N PRO A 59 -5.37 1.41 -3.52
CA PRO A 59 -5.76 0.19 -4.23
C PRO A 59 -4.67 -0.88 -4.28
N TYR A 60 -3.42 -0.44 -4.44
CA TYR A 60 -2.27 -1.35 -4.45
C TYR A 60 -2.06 -2.02 -3.09
N THR A 61 -2.16 -1.26 -2.00
CA THR A 61 -2.10 -1.80 -0.64
C THR A 61 -3.21 -2.81 -0.39
N LYS A 62 -4.43 -2.49 -0.78
CA LYS A 62 -5.57 -3.42 -0.67
C LYS A 62 -5.32 -4.71 -1.43
N ALA A 63 -4.80 -4.63 -2.64
CA ALA A 63 -4.47 -5.80 -3.45
C ALA A 63 -3.36 -6.65 -2.82
N LEU A 64 -2.29 -6.03 -2.33
CA LEU A 64 -1.22 -6.72 -1.62
C LEU A 64 -1.73 -7.47 -0.39
N LEU A 65 -2.52 -6.80 0.44
CA LEU A 65 -3.07 -7.39 1.66
C LEU A 65 -4.08 -8.51 1.36
N SER A 66 -4.84 -8.38 0.27
CA SER A 66 -5.77 -9.42 -0.17
C SER A 66 -5.08 -10.70 -0.62
N ALA A 67 -3.81 -10.61 -1.02
CA ALA A 67 -3.02 -11.75 -1.45
C ALA A 67 -2.39 -12.56 -0.30
N ILE A 68 -2.43 -12.04 0.94
CA ILE A 68 -1.92 -12.77 2.11
C ILE A 68 -2.82 -14.00 2.37
N PRO A 69 -2.26 -15.23 2.40
CA PRO A 69 -3.04 -16.41 2.73
C PRO A 69 -3.62 -16.34 4.14
N ILE A 70 -4.87 -16.78 4.30
CA ILE A 70 -5.49 -16.97 5.60
C ILE A 70 -5.25 -18.42 6.01
N PRO A 71 -4.81 -18.70 7.26
CA PRO A 71 -4.56 -20.08 7.72
C PRO A 71 -5.80 -20.98 7.74
N ASP A 72 -7.00 -20.39 7.77
CA ASP A 72 -8.25 -21.13 7.76
C ASP A 72 -8.76 -21.32 6.32
N PRO A 73 -8.82 -22.56 5.79
CA PRO A 73 -9.27 -22.83 4.42
C PRO A 73 -10.71 -22.39 4.13
N SER A 74 -11.58 -22.39 5.13
CA SER A 74 -12.99 -22.01 4.97
C SER A 74 -13.13 -20.50 4.76
N LEU A 75 -12.33 -19.70 5.46
CA LEU A 75 -12.27 -18.26 5.32
C LEU A 75 -11.56 -17.85 4.03
N GLU A 76 -10.52 -18.58 3.63
CA GLU A 76 -9.79 -18.34 2.40
C GLU A 76 -10.68 -18.51 1.17
N LEU A 77 -11.54 -19.55 1.14
CA LEU A 77 -12.47 -19.80 0.04
C LEU A 77 -13.58 -18.74 -0.08
N SER A 78 -13.94 -18.09 1.04
CA SER A 78 -14.96 -17.04 1.03
C SER A 78 -14.40 -15.64 0.74
N ARG A 79 -13.08 -15.52 0.62
CA ARG A 79 -12.40 -14.24 0.47
C ARG A 79 -12.25 -13.85 -1.00
N ASP A 80 -12.75 -12.67 -1.34
CA ASP A 80 -12.51 -12.07 -2.64
C ASP A 80 -11.08 -11.53 -2.73
N ARG A 81 -10.27 -12.13 -3.60
CA ARG A 81 -8.95 -11.60 -3.92
C ARG A 81 -9.10 -10.44 -4.91
N ILE A 82 -8.52 -9.31 -4.55
CA ILE A 82 -8.47 -8.15 -5.43
C ILE A 82 -7.39 -8.40 -6.47
N ILE A 83 -7.80 -8.56 -7.71
CA ILE A 83 -6.89 -8.68 -8.86
C ILE A 83 -6.71 -7.31 -9.47
N LEU A 84 -5.48 -6.82 -9.48
CA LEU A 84 -5.14 -5.59 -10.19
C LEU A 84 -5.30 -5.83 -11.69
N ARG A 85 -6.07 -4.99 -12.35
CA ARG A 85 -6.24 -5.05 -13.81
C ARG A 85 -4.97 -4.50 -14.47
N GLY A 86 -4.45 -5.25 -15.43
CA GLY A 86 -3.27 -4.87 -16.20
C GLY A 86 -1.95 -5.45 -15.67
N GLN A 87 -0.92 -5.35 -16.48
CA GLN A 87 0.43 -5.72 -16.11
C GLN A 87 1.06 -4.58 -15.29
N VAL A 88 1.76 -4.93 -14.21
CA VAL A 88 2.59 -3.96 -13.50
C VAL A 88 3.67 -3.48 -14.48
N PRO A 89 3.71 -2.16 -14.80
CA PRO A 89 4.73 -1.64 -15.71
C PRO A 89 6.13 -1.92 -15.16
N SER A 90 7.06 -2.20 -16.06
CA SER A 90 8.47 -2.34 -15.67
C SER A 90 9.01 -0.98 -15.20
N PRO A 91 9.79 -0.93 -14.11
CA PRO A 91 10.49 0.30 -13.71
C PRO A 91 11.40 0.87 -14.80
N MET A 92 11.83 0.01 -15.74
CA MET A 92 12.67 0.38 -16.89
C MET A 92 11.87 0.99 -18.05
N SER A 93 10.58 0.83 -18.05
CA SER A 93 9.65 1.39 -19.06
C SER A 93 8.42 1.92 -18.33
N PRO A 94 8.55 3.06 -17.63
CA PRO A 94 7.40 3.66 -16.97
C PRO A 94 6.32 3.99 -18.01
N PRO A 95 5.04 3.87 -17.64
CA PRO A 95 3.96 4.24 -18.53
C PRO A 95 4.12 5.71 -18.98
N SER A 96 3.79 6.00 -20.21
CA SER A 96 3.78 7.35 -20.77
C SER A 96 2.68 8.23 -20.15
N SER A 97 1.77 7.62 -19.42
CA SER A 97 0.67 8.21 -18.67
C SER A 97 0.92 8.14 -17.16
N CYS A 98 -0.08 8.41 -16.36
CA CYS A 98 -0.02 8.32 -14.91
C CYS A 98 0.50 6.96 -14.43
N SER A 99 1.44 6.96 -13.47
CA SER A 99 1.99 5.72 -12.86
C SER A 99 0.92 4.81 -12.24
N TYR A 100 -0.26 5.36 -11.93
CA TYR A 100 -1.39 4.61 -11.37
C TYR A 100 -2.42 4.21 -12.42
N ASP A 101 -2.20 4.48 -13.70
CA ASP A 101 -3.12 4.12 -14.79
C ASP A 101 -3.60 2.66 -14.71
N PRO A 102 -2.71 1.66 -14.47
CA PRO A 102 -3.15 0.27 -14.31
C PRO A 102 -4.02 0.01 -13.07
N LEU A 103 -3.98 0.88 -12.07
CA LEU A 103 -4.70 0.76 -10.80
C LEU A 103 -5.94 1.66 -10.75
N CYS A 104 -6.04 2.61 -11.66
CA CYS A 104 -7.12 3.57 -11.71
C CYS A 104 -8.37 2.93 -12.32
N SER A 105 -9.51 3.08 -11.64
CA SER A 105 -10.79 2.59 -12.13
C SER A 105 -11.40 3.51 -13.22
N ASP A 106 -10.91 4.74 -13.35
CA ASP A 106 -11.40 5.74 -14.31
C ASP A 106 -10.23 6.58 -14.88
N PRO A 107 -9.42 5.99 -15.78
CA PRO A 107 -8.32 6.71 -16.41
C PRO A 107 -8.85 7.83 -17.30
N ASN A 108 -8.49 9.08 -16.99
CA ASN A 108 -8.86 10.25 -17.76
C ASN A 108 -7.67 10.70 -18.62
N PRO A 109 -7.85 11.03 -19.90
CA PRO A 109 -6.80 11.62 -20.74
C PRO A 109 -6.14 12.89 -20.14
N ALA A 110 -6.84 13.61 -19.28
CA ALA A 110 -6.30 14.77 -18.56
C ALA A 110 -5.33 14.39 -17.42
N CYS A 111 -5.17 13.11 -17.09
CA CYS A 111 -4.21 12.63 -16.10
C CYS A 111 -2.73 12.64 -16.59
N GLU A 112 -2.41 13.35 -17.64
CA GLU A 112 -1.04 13.50 -18.14
C GLU A 112 -0.13 14.26 -17.17
N ASP A 113 -0.68 15.05 -16.28
CA ASP A 113 0.06 15.79 -15.26
C ASP A 113 0.21 14.94 -14.00
N ASN A 114 1.33 14.23 -13.93
CA ASN A 114 1.72 13.25 -12.92
C ASN A 114 1.96 13.84 -11.51
N THR A 115 1.18 14.79 -11.06
CA THR A 115 1.36 15.35 -9.72
C THR A 115 0.71 14.42 -8.69
N ILE A 116 1.53 13.57 -8.11
CA ILE A 116 1.15 12.70 -7.00
C ILE A 116 1.41 13.43 -5.69
N VAL A 117 0.41 13.54 -4.84
CA VAL A 117 0.49 14.21 -3.55
C VAL A 117 0.16 13.23 -2.44
N MET A 118 0.97 13.24 -1.39
CA MET A 118 0.66 12.51 -0.15
C MET A 118 -0.36 13.30 0.66
N ARG A 119 -1.47 12.67 1.02
CA ARG A 119 -2.50 13.25 1.87
C ARG A 119 -2.67 12.43 3.15
N GLU A 120 -2.78 13.10 4.27
CA GLU A 120 -3.12 12.48 5.53
C GLU A 120 -4.64 12.23 5.60
N VAL A 121 -5.04 10.97 5.75
CA VAL A 121 -6.44 10.54 5.83
C VAL A 121 -6.91 10.35 7.27
N SER A 122 -6.00 10.02 8.16
CA SER A 122 -6.16 9.98 9.60
C SER A 122 -4.81 10.24 10.26
N GLU A 123 -4.77 10.44 11.56
CA GLU A 123 -3.52 10.74 12.27
C GLU A 123 -2.43 9.68 11.98
N GLY A 124 -1.33 10.13 11.36
CA GLY A 124 -0.20 9.27 10.99
C GLY A 124 -0.45 8.33 9.80
N HIS A 125 -1.62 8.38 9.17
CA HIS A 125 -1.98 7.59 8.00
C HIS A 125 -1.98 8.48 6.75
N GLN A 126 -0.99 8.31 5.89
CA GLN A 126 -0.80 9.08 4.66
C GLN A 126 -0.96 8.19 3.43
N VAL A 127 -1.65 8.71 2.42
CA VAL A 127 -1.93 7.99 1.17
C VAL A 127 -1.61 8.90 -0.01
N ALA A 128 -0.91 8.34 -1.00
CA ALA A 128 -0.66 9.02 -2.25
C ALA A 128 -1.93 9.01 -3.12
N HIS A 129 -2.26 10.15 -3.67
CA HIS A 129 -3.36 10.30 -4.60
C HIS A 129 -2.99 11.23 -5.76
N CYS A 130 -3.69 11.10 -6.86
CA CYS A 130 -3.58 12.01 -7.98
C CYS A 130 -4.25 13.34 -7.62
N ALA A 131 -3.56 14.46 -7.80
CA ALA A 131 -4.10 15.80 -7.53
C ALA A 131 -5.37 16.09 -8.37
N HIS A 132 -5.43 15.58 -9.59
CA HIS A 132 -6.58 15.76 -10.48
C HIS A 132 -7.85 15.08 -9.97
N CYS A 133 -7.74 13.93 -9.32
CA CYS A 133 -8.90 13.21 -8.80
C CYS A 133 -9.53 13.86 -7.54
N VAL A 134 -8.84 14.79 -6.90
CA VAL A 134 -9.29 15.38 -5.64
C VAL A 134 -10.20 16.57 -5.85
N ASP A 135 -9.94 17.37 -6.90
CA ASP A 135 -10.58 18.70 -7.03
C ASP A 135 -11.93 18.68 -7.76
N GLU A 136 -12.18 17.72 -8.67
CA GLU A 136 -13.40 17.75 -9.48
C GLU A 136 -14.38 16.60 -9.23
N PHE A 137 -13.93 15.39 -8.89
CA PHE A 137 -14.81 14.22 -8.87
C PHE A 137 -14.72 13.35 -7.59
N GLY A 138 -13.91 13.71 -6.63
CA GLY A 138 -13.61 12.84 -5.49
C GLY A 138 -12.91 11.53 -5.96
N CYS A 139 -11.71 11.29 -5.51
CA CYS A 139 -11.03 10.06 -5.87
C CYS A 139 -11.86 8.87 -5.41
N TYR A 140 -12.11 7.89 -6.29
CA TYR A 140 -12.83 6.66 -5.96
C TYR A 140 -12.18 5.86 -4.83
N TRP A 141 -10.99 6.24 -4.41
CA TRP A 141 -10.21 5.61 -3.35
C TRP A 141 -10.58 6.11 -1.96
N PHE A 142 -11.19 7.27 -1.89
CA PHE A 142 -11.66 7.83 -0.63
C PHE A 142 -13.18 7.70 -0.55
N PRO A 143 -13.73 7.22 0.56
CA PRO A 143 -15.17 7.26 0.77
C PRO A 143 -15.60 8.71 0.66
N ARG A 144 -16.61 8.97 -0.15
CA ARG A 144 -17.31 10.27 -0.15
C ARG A 144 -17.84 10.45 1.26
N GLU A 145 -17.35 11.46 1.96
CA GLU A 145 -18.02 11.90 3.16
C GLU A 145 -19.44 12.29 2.75
N GLY A 146 -20.36 11.47 3.18
CA GLY A 146 -21.78 11.64 2.92
C GLY A 146 -22.36 12.83 3.68
#